data_caf3961505cb445518226d4e4222d57a
#
_entry.id   caf3961505cb445518226d4e4222d57a
#
_cell.length_a   1.000
_cell.length_b   1.000
_cell.length_c   1.000
_cell.angle_alpha   90.00
_cell.angle_beta   90.00
_cell.angle_gamma   90.00
#
_symmetry.space_group_name_H-M   'P 1'
#
loop_
_entity.id
_entity.type
_entity.pdbx_description
1 polymer ?
#
loop_
_entity_poly.entity_id
_entity_poly.type
_entity_poly.pdbx_seq_one_letter_code
_entity_poly.pdbx_strand_id
1 'polypeptide(L)'
;MILRTLPILSLAFSALAAVPQSPIAEPTVLDPSTSKELLYLHRKLVHTESITENEKDVGQWLTKYLVKHDWTVEKQEVSKDRYNILAYGSKRETTILLTSHIDTVPPYWPYYHNKTTDIIGGRGSVDAKGSVAPMIIAAEGIKGHLQDDISLLFVVGEETGGDGMRAFSSWPSRPSSHEIIIFGEPTEQKLVCGHKGMLGFSLKATGKAAHSGYPWLGVSANDIMVEALGELLKLRQHLPWSTKYGNTTMNFGRVEGGVAANVVAETATAKIATRLAAGTPDLVRGQIIGALKDVKAASRAQGGDLDVEWASEGYGVVDINCDIEGFETMTVNYGTDVPNLSGDHKRYLYGPGSIFVAHSDHEALKRTELDQAVLDYRRLILKATEMRQKEQQQKQNDEQIEL
;
A
#
# COMPACT_ATOMS: atom_id res chain seq x y z
N MET A 1 -33.77 6.80 74.03
CA MET A 1 -32.77 6.30 73.08
C MET A 1 -33.48 5.84 71.84
N ILE A 2 -33.59 6.73 70.82
CA ILE A 2 -34.41 6.50 69.63
C ILE A 2 -33.45 6.16 68.48
N LEU A 3 -33.49 4.91 68.02
CA LEU A 3 -32.72 4.50 66.83
C LEU A 3 -33.45 5.03 65.59
N ARG A 4 -32.78 5.82 64.79
CA ARG A 4 -33.22 6.24 63.46
C ARG A 4 -32.66 5.24 62.43
N THR A 5 -33.54 4.53 61.77
CA THR A 5 -33.22 3.72 60.59
C THR A 5 -33.19 4.61 59.36
N LEU A 6 -32.06 4.63 58.63
CA LEU A 6 -31.89 5.25 57.31
C LEU A 6 -32.41 4.26 56.23
N PRO A 7 -33.13 4.72 55.20
CA PRO A 7 -33.49 3.87 54.08
C PRO A 7 -32.31 3.76 53.08
N ILE A 8 -32.01 2.51 52.70
CA ILE A 8 -31.06 2.19 51.61
C ILE A 8 -31.79 2.47 50.31
N LEU A 9 -31.28 3.49 49.57
CA LEU A 9 -31.75 3.79 48.21
C LEU A 9 -31.02 2.83 47.22
N SER A 10 -31.73 1.82 46.73
CA SER A 10 -31.23 0.95 45.67
C SER A 10 -31.34 1.68 44.32
N LEU A 11 -30.20 2.10 43.74
CA LEU A 11 -30.11 2.56 42.37
C LEU A 11 -30.24 1.34 41.44
N ALA A 12 -31.40 1.22 40.79
CA ALA A 12 -31.60 0.28 39.70
C ALA A 12 -30.90 0.88 38.45
N PHE A 13 -29.79 0.30 38.08
CA PHE A 13 -29.17 0.54 36.73
C PHE A 13 -30.06 -0.15 35.69
N SER A 14 -30.87 0.60 34.98
CA SER A 14 -31.54 0.14 33.77
C SER A 14 -30.47 -0.02 32.67
N ALA A 15 -30.04 -1.24 32.43
CA ALA A 15 -29.29 -1.56 31.22
C ALA A 15 -30.23 -1.34 30.02
N LEU A 16 -29.99 -0.30 29.25
CA LEU A 16 -30.60 -0.17 27.93
C LEU A 16 -30.07 -1.32 27.08
N ALA A 17 -30.89 -2.35 26.91
CA ALA A 17 -30.62 -3.42 25.95
C ALA A 17 -30.54 -2.77 24.55
N ALA A 18 -29.38 -2.84 23.91
CA ALA A 18 -29.22 -2.45 22.52
C ALA A 18 -30.21 -3.28 21.69
N VAL A 19 -31.11 -2.60 20.98
CA VAL A 19 -32.02 -3.25 20.03
C VAL A 19 -31.14 -3.90 18.97
N PRO A 20 -31.23 -5.22 18.73
CA PRO A 20 -30.47 -5.85 17.67
C PRO A 20 -30.90 -5.23 16.33
N GLN A 21 -29.99 -4.53 15.68
CA GLN A 21 -30.25 -4.05 14.33
C GLN A 21 -30.41 -5.27 13.42
N SER A 22 -31.47 -5.30 12.63
CA SER A 22 -31.68 -6.34 11.63
C SER A 22 -30.46 -6.39 10.70
N PRO A 23 -30.00 -7.58 10.32
CA PRO A 23 -28.87 -7.71 9.41
C PRO A 23 -29.16 -6.93 8.13
N ILE A 24 -28.22 -6.09 7.71
CA ILE A 24 -28.32 -5.33 6.46
C ILE A 24 -28.34 -6.36 5.33
N ALA A 25 -29.45 -6.46 4.60
CA ALA A 25 -29.51 -7.29 3.41
C ALA A 25 -28.51 -6.74 2.38
N GLU A 26 -27.47 -7.50 2.07
CA GLU A 26 -26.47 -7.11 1.08
C GLU A 26 -27.12 -7.11 -0.31
N PRO A 27 -27.18 -5.96 -1.02
CA PRO A 27 -27.66 -5.95 -2.38
C PRO A 27 -26.65 -6.70 -3.26
N THR A 28 -27.16 -7.53 -4.18
CA THR A 28 -26.34 -8.27 -5.15
C THR A 28 -26.00 -7.44 -6.39
N VAL A 29 -26.63 -6.29 -6.55
CA VAL A 29 -26.43 -5.37 -7.68
C VAL A 29 -26.44 -3.94 -7.16
N LEU A 30 -25.48 -3.13 -7.61
CA LEU A 30 -25.43 -1.71 -7.28
C LEU A 30 -26.58 -0.99 -8.01
N ASP A 31 -27.31 -0.13 -7.28
CA ASP A 31 -28.39 0.64 -7.91
C ASP A 31 -27.84 1.62 -8.98
N PRO A 32 -28.62 1.93 -10.04
CA PRO A 32 -28.14 2.73 -11.16
C PRO A 32 -27.70 4.14 -10.80
N SER A 33 -28.28 4.77 -9.76
CA SER A 33 -27.91 6.14 -9.34
C SER A 33 -26.53 6.13 -8.65
N THR A 34 -26.29 5.17 -7.78
CA THR A 34 -25.00 4.95 -7.12
C THR A 34 -23.92 4.57 -8.12
N SER A 35 -24.20 3.67 -9.10
CA SER A 35 -23.25 3.33 -10.17
C SER A 35 -22.90 4.56 -11.04
N LYS A 36 -23.84 5.46 -11.30
CA LYS A 36 -23.59 6.68 -12.04
C LYS A 36 -22.68 7.64 -11.26
N GLU A 37 -22.90 7.80 -9.95
CA GLU A 37 -22.04 8.62 -9.09
C GLU A 37 -20.63 8.03 -8.98
N LEU A 38 -20.51 6.71 -8.81
CA LEU A 38 -19.23 6.00 -8.83
C LEU A 38 -18.43 6.30 -10.11
N LEU A 39 -19.07 6.18 -11.27
CA LEU A 39 -18.44 6.48 -12.56
C LEU A 39 -18.02 7.95 -12.68
N TYR A 40 -18.84 8.88 -12.18
CA TYR A 40 -18.50 10.30 -12.15
C TYR A 40 -17.27 10.55 -11.28
N LEU A 41 -17.25 10.00 -10.06
CA LEU A 41 -16.14 10.12 -9.12
C LEU A 41 -14.84 9.53 -9.70
N HIS A 42 -14.88 8.28 -10.15
CA HIS A 42 -13.73 7.60 -10.75
C HIS A 42 -13.18 8.37 -11.97
N ARG A 43 -14.07 8.78 -12.88
CA ARG A 43 -13.70 9.59 -14.04
C ARG A 43 -12.98 10.88 -13.64
N LYS A 44 -13.45 11.58 -12.61
CA LYS A 44 -12.85 12.83 -12.15
C LYS A 44 -11.48 12.62 -11.54
N LEU A 45 -11.33 11.58 -10.74
CA LEU A 45 -10.03 11.20 -10.15
C LEU A 45 -9.01 10.87 -11.25
N VAL A 46 -9.37 10.00 -12.20
CA VAL A 46 -8.46 9.58 -13.28
C VAL A 46 -8.15 10.72 -14.26
N HIS A 47 -9.13 11.56 -14.57
CA HIS A 47 -8.95 12.68 -15.49
C HIS A 47 -8.09 13.81 -14.92
N THR A 48 -7.93 13.87 -13.59
CA THR A 48 -7.03 14.81 -12.94
C THR A 48 -5.67 14.15 -12.80
N GLU A 49 -4.66 14.71 -13.51
CA GLU A 49 -3.27 14.25 -13.40
C GLU A 49 -2.80 14.31 -11.95
N SER A 50 -2.10 13.26 -11.52
CA SER A 50 -1.52 13.17 -10.17
C SER A 50 -0.30 12.26 -10.14
N ILE A 51 0.58 12.39 -11.13
CA ILE A 51 1.90 11.75 -11.04
C ILE A 51 2.54 12.12 -9.71
N THR A 52 3.18 11.16 -9.05
CA THR A 52 3.83 11.39 -7.76
C THR A 52 4.65 12.70 -7.77
N GLU A 53 4.51 13.48 -6.71
CA GLU A 53 4.97 14.88 -6.54
C GLU A 53 4.06 15.94 -7.20
N ASN A 54 3.00 15.56 -7.92
CA ASN A 54 2.03 16.47 -8.55
C ASN A 54 0.57 16.16 -8.13
N GLU A 55 0.34 15.81 -6.85
CA GLU A 55 -0.97 15.37 -6.35
C GLU A 55 -1.90 16.54 -5.92
N LYS A 56 -1.41 17.78 -5.99
CA LYS A 56 -2.13 18.96 -5.48
C LYS A 56 -3.55 19.09 -6.02
N ASP A 57 -3.73 18.99 -7.32
CA ASP A 57 -5.02 19.27 -7.97
C ASP A 57 -6.05 18.17 -7.69
N VAL A 58 -5.64 16.90 -7.73
CA VAL A 58 -6.52 15.78 -7.38
C VAL A 58 -6.92 15.84 -5.91
N GLY A 59 -5.96 16.17 -5.01
CA GLY A 59 -6.22 16.31 -3.58
C GLY A 59 -7.17 17.45 -3.27
N GLN A 60 -7.05 18.62 -3.94
CA GLN A 60 -7.98 19.74 -3.78
C GLN A 60 -9.37 19.39 -4.29
N TRP A 61 -9.47 18.72 -5.43
CA TRP A 61 -10.75 18.30 -5.99
C TRP A 61 -11.42 17.28 -5.09
N LEU A 62 -10.70 16.26 -4.63
CA LEU A 62 -11.22 15.22 -3.74
C LEU A 62 -11.69 15.80 -2.39
N THR A 63 -10.92 16.73 -1.81
CA THR A 63 -11.34 17.45 -0.60
C THR A 63 -12.70 18.15 -0.79
N LYS A 64 -12.89 18.87 -1.91
CA LYS A 64 -14.17 19.54 -2.20
C LYS A 64 -15.30 18.54 -2.41
N TYR A 65 -15.02 17.41 -3.05
CA TYR A 65 -16.00 16.35 -3.23
C TYR A 65 -16.46 15.80 -1.88
N LEU A 66 -15.53 15.41 -1.01
CA LEU A 66 -15.83 14.84 0.31
C LEU A 66 -16.61 15.83 1.20
N VAL A 67 -16.21 17.09 1.25
CA VAL A 67 -16.95 18.13 2.00
C VAL A 67 -18.38 18.29 1.49
N LYS A 68 -18.59 18.25 0.17
CA LYS A 68 -19.94 18.31 -0.43
C LYS A 68 -20.80 17.09 -0.08
N HIS A 69 -20.18 15.98 0.26
CA HIS A 69 -20.82 14.72 0.65
C HIS A 69 -20.84 14.50 2.17
N ASP A 70 -20.86 15.61 2.94
CA ASP A 70 -21.01 15.63 4.40
C ASP A 70 -19.90 14.86 5.15
N TRP A 71 -18.66 14.93 4.64
CA TRP A 71 -17.48 14.51 5.35
C TRP A 71 -16.75 15.70 5.97
N THR A 72 -16.34 15.60 7.23
CA THR A 72 -15.34 16.49 7.81
C THR A 72 -13.98 16.10 7.29
N VAL A 73 -13.22 17.06 6.76
CA VAL A 73 -11.93 16.79 6.12
C VAL A 73 -10.79 17.49 6.83
N GLU A 74 -9.79 16.74 7.22
CA GLU A 74 -8.50 17.24 7.69
C GLU A 74 -7.41 16.97 6.63
N LYS A 75 -6.48 17.91 6.47
CA LYS A 75 -5.33 17.79 5.59
C LYS A 75 -4.07 17.69 6.44
N GLN A 76 -3.30 16.64 6.22
CA GLN A 76 -1.97 16.52 6.78
C GLN A 76 -0.94 16.84 5.71
N GLU A 77 -0.17 17.90 5.88
CA GLU A 77 0.91 18.24 4.97
C GLU A 77 2.04 17.19 5.08
N VAL A 78 2.41 16.61 3.95
CA VAL A 78 3.52 15.65 3.80
C VAL A 78 4.77 16.37 3.31
N SER A 79 4.60 17.21 2.29
CA SER A 79 5.60 18.15 1.79
C SER A 79 4.89 19.31 1.11
N LYS A 80 5.64 20.30 0.63
CA LYS A 80 5.06 21.48 0.00
C LYS A 80 4.05 21.11 -1.10
N ASP A 81 2.83 21.60 -0.96
CA ASP A 81 1.68 21.38 -1.86
C ASP A 81 1.19 19.91 -1.95
N ARG A 82 1.74 19.00 -1.13
CA ARG A 82 1.35 17.59 -1.06
C ARG A 82 0.79 17.28 0.34
N TYR A 83 -0.39 16.73 0.41
CA TYR A 83 -1.04 16.44 1.69
C TYR A 83 -1.91 15.19 1.62
N ASN A 84 -1.92 14.44 2.71
CA ASN A 84 -2.90 13.39 2.95
C ASN A 84 -4.25 14.01 3.27
N ILE A 85 -5.31 13.28 2.95
CA ILE A 85 -6.70 13.67 3.19
C ILE A 85 -7.31 12.67 4.16
N LEU A 86 -7.55 13.09 5.40
CA LEU A 86 -8.32 12.32 6.37
C LEU A 86 -9.76 12.85 6.38
N ALA A 87 -10.74 11.98 6.13
CA ALA A 87 -12.15 12.33 6.13
C ALA A 87 -12.93 11.44 7.10
N TYR A 88 -13.82 12.02 7.89
CA TYR A 88 -14.65 11.32 8.87
C TYR A 88 -16.04 11.98 8.97
N GLY A 89 -17.02 11.27 9.51
CA GLY A 89 -18.37 11.80 9.74
C GLY A 89 -18.40 12.75 10.95
N SER A 90 -19.24 12.45 11.93
CA SER A 90 -19.36 13.25 13.16
C SER A 90 -18.25 12.97 14.18
N LYS A 91 -17.55 11.82 14.08
CA LYS A 91 -16.49 11.39 15.00
C LYS A 91 -15.17 11.36 14.26
N ARG A 92 -14.16 11.95 14.88
CA ARG A 92 -12.78 11.88 14.37
C ARG A 92 -12.11 10.54 14.73
N GLU A 93 -12.33 10.05 15.95
CA GLU A 93 -11.85 8.76 16.42
C GLU A 93 -12.83 7.66 15.96
N THR A 94 -12.44 6.91 14.96
CA THR A 94 -13.24 5.84 14.34
C THR A 94 -12.51 4.51 14.45
N THR A 95 -13.28 3.42 14.51
CA THR A 95 -12.75 2.07 14.58
C THR A 95 -12.25 1.56 13.24
N ILE A 96 -12.87 2.02 12.14
CA ILE A 96 -12.61 1.54 10.78
C ILE A 96 -11.97 2.65 9.95
N LEU A 97 -10.86 2.32 9.29
CA LEU A 97 -10.20 3.17 8.33
C LEU A 97 -10.14 2.49 6.97
N LEU A 98 -10.62 3.17 5.93
CA LEU A 98 -10.39 2.80 4.54
C LEU A 98 -9.30 3.71 3.98
N THR A 99 -8.29 3.13 3.36
CA THR A 99 -7.16 3.90 2.86
C THR A 99 -6.67 3.41 1.50
N SER A 100 -6.25 4.34 0.67
CA SER A 100 -5.59 4.09 -0.62
C SER A 100 -4.81 5.34 -1.03
N HIS A 101 -4.03 5.24 -2.10
CA HIS A 101 -3.26 6.38 -2.60
C HIS A 101 -3.95 7.12 -3.75
N ILE A 102 -3.56 8.38 -3.96
CA ILE A 102 -4.09 9.24 -5.02
C ILE A 102 -3.04 9.66 -6.04
N ASP A 103 -1.78 9.33 -5.81
CA ASP A 103 -0.72 9.50 -6.80
C ASP A 103 -0.70 8.35 -7.81
N THR A 104 0.07 8.53 -8.89
CA THR A 104 0.23 7.56 -9.97
C THR A 104 1.64 7.61 -10.53
N VAL A 105 2.10 6.51 -11.14
CA VAL A 105 3.35 6.52 -11.91
C VAL A 105 3.23 7.31 -13.23
N PRO A 106 4.33 7.85 -13.78
CA PRO A 106 4.38 8.40 -15.13
C PRO A 106 4.32 7.28 -16.20
N PRO A 107 3.96 7.61 -17.47
CA PRO A 107 3.40 8.89 -17.93
C PRO A 107 1.91 9.00 -17.62
N TYR A 108 1.37 10.22 -17.57
CA TYR A 108 -0.08 10.45 -17.51
C TYR A 108 -0.71 10.23 -18.88
N TRP A 109 -1.90 9.63 -18.90
CA TRP A 109 -2.86 9.69 -19.99
C TRP A 109 -4.29 9.77 -19.45
N PRO A 110 -5.20 10.48 -20.19
CA PRO A 110 -6.51 10.81 -19.69
C PRO A 110 -7.45 9.60 -19.65
N TYR A 111 -8.48 9.75 -18.83
CA TYR A 111 -9.59 8.81 -18.75
C TYR A 111 -10.26 8.59 -20.11
N TYR A 112 -10.57 7.35 -20.41
CA TYR A 112 -11.48 6.96 -21.50
C TYR A 112 -12.48 5.90 -21.01
N HIS A 113 -13.63 5.81 -21.69
CA HIS A 113 -14.61 4.76 -21.49
C HIS A 113 -15.08 4.23 -22.85
N ASN A 114 -14.74 2.99 -23.15
CA ASN A 114 -15.25 2.28 -24.32
C ASN A 114 -16.61 1.67 -23.96
N LYS A 115 -17.69 2.31 -24.44
CA LYS A 115 -19.07 1.89 -24.14
C LYS A 115 -19.46 0.56 -24.78
N THR A 116 -18.76 0.10 -25.81
CA THR A 116 -19.05 -1.18 -26.47
C THR A 116 -18.54 -2.36 -25.65
N THR A 117 -17.34 -2.24 -25.08
CA THR A 117 -16.71 -3.29 -24.26
C THR A 117 -16.90 -3.05 -22.76
N ASP A 118 -17.44 -1.91 -22.39
CA ASP A 118 -17.59 -1.40 -21.02
C ASP A 118 -16.25 -1.34 -20.23
N ILE A 119 -15.16 -1.08 -20.97
CA ILE A 119 -13.81 -0.93 -20.44
C ILE A 119 -13.54 0.56 -20.15
N ILE A 120 -13.05 0.82 -18.98
CA ILE A 120 -12.62 2.13 -18.49
C ILE A 120 -11.10 2.11 -18.32
N GLY A 121 -10.42 3.11 -18.85
CA GLY A 121 -8.96 3.19 -18.74
C GLY A 121 -8.45 4.63 -18.58
N GLY A 122 -7.15 4.73 -18.39
CA GLY A 122 -6.39 5.93 -18.10
C GLY A 122 -5.39 5.68 -16.98
N ARG A 123 -4.37 6.50 -16.84
CA ARG A 123 -3.39 6.34 -15.76
C ARG A 123 -4.07 6.51 -14.39
N GLY A 124 -3.91 5.51 -13.51
CA GLY A 124 -4.58 5.45 -12.22
C GLY A 124 -6.00 4.87 -12.25
N SER A 125 -6.50 4.43 -13.42
CA SER A 125 -7.84 3.84 -13.51
C SER A 125 -7.97 2.54 -12.71
N VAL A 126 -6.86 1.86 -12.48
CA VAL A 126 -6.73 0.66 -11.68
C VAL A 126 -5.95 0.97 -10.40
N ASP A 127 -4.76 1.52 -10.53
CA ASP A 127 -3.77 1.72 -9.48
C ASP A 127 -3.63 3.22 -9.10
N ALA A 128 -4.23 3.66 -7.96
CA ALA A 128 -5.23 2.94 -7.18
C ALA A 128 -6.57 3.70 -7.12
N LYS A 129 -6.85 4.64 -8.06
CA LYS A 129 -8.13 5.37 -8.11
C LYS A 129 -9.32 4.44 -8.39
N GLY A 130 -9.05 3.23 -8.95
CA GLY A 130 -9.99 2.12 -9.03
C GLY A 130 -10.47 1.64 -7.66
N SER A 131 -9.66 1.77 -6.62
CA SER A 131 -10.03 1.49 -5.23
C SER A 131 -10.58 2.70 -4.50
N VAL A 132 -10.00 3.90 -4.71
CA VAL A 132 -10.42 5.16 -4.06
C VAL A 132 -11.91 5.44 -4.28
N ALA A 133 -12.37 5.38 -5.52
CA ALA A 133 -13.77 5.71 -5.83
C ALA A 133 -14.77 4.72 -5.20
N PRO A 134 -14.64 3.39 -5.36
CA PRO A 134 -15.54 2.44 -4.70
C PRO A 134 -15.51 2.51 -3.17
N MET A 135 -14.36 2.77 -2.54
CA MET A 135 -14.26 2.95 -1.08
C MET A 135 -15.13 4.09 -0.57
N ILE A 136 -15.06 5.25 -1.25
CA ILE A 136 -15.88 6.42 -0.88
C ILE A 136 -17.36 6.09 -0.99
N ILE A 137 -17.79 5.56 -2.13
CA ILE A 137 -19.20 5.21 -2.37
C ILE A 137 -19.68 4.10 -1.43
N ALA A 138 -18.83 3.14 -1.09
CA ALA A 138 -19.16 2.10 -0.13
C ALA A 138 -19.38 2.70 1.28
N ALA A 139 -18.44 3.53 1.75
CA ALA A 139 -18.52 4.19 3.04
C ALA A 139 -19.75 5.11 3.15
N GLU A 140 -20.04 5.90 2.13
CA GLU A 140 -21.24 6.77 2.08
C GLU A 140 -22.53 5.96 2.23
N GLY A 141 -22.58 4.78 1.60
CA GLY A 141 -23.78 3.92 1.65
C GLY A 141 -24.06 3.28 3.00
N ILE A 142 -23.08 3.17 3.90
CA ILE A 142 -23.20 2.44 5.16
C ILE A 142 -22.82 3.24 6.40
N LYS A 143 -22.29 4.48 6.27
CA LYS A 143 -21.80 5.23 7.43
C LYS A 143 -22.88 5.45 8.50
N GLY A 144 -24.12 5.69 8.13
CA GLY A 144 -25.24 5.82 9.05
C GLY A 144 -25.55 4.56 9.85
N HIS A 145 -25.36 3.37 9.26
CA HIS A 145 -25.54 2.09 9.94
C HIS A 145 -24.43 1.81 10.96
N LEU A 146 -23.25 2.34 10.74
CA LEU A 146 -22.09 2.20 11.64
C LEU A 146 -21.93 3.40 12.57
N GLN A 147 -22.96 4.23 12.73
CA GLN A 147 -22.95 5.40 13.64
C GLN A 147 -21.73 6.32 13.42
N ASP A 148 -21.37 6.55 12.16
CA ASP A 148 -20.19 7.32 11.74
C ASP A 148 -18.85 6.76 12.26
N ASP A 149 -18.74 5.46 12.49
CA ASP A 149 -17.51 4.81 12.97
C ASP A 149 -16.56 4.40 11.83
N ILE A 150 -16.61 5.13 10.70
CA ILE A 150 -15.77 4.96 9.53
C ILE A 150 -15.03 6.26 9.23
N SER A 151 -13.76 6.15 8.89
CA SER A 151 -12.97 7.22 8.29
C SER A 151 -12.31 6.77 6.99
N LEU A 152 -11.94 7.74 6.16
CA LEU A 152 -11.25 7.57 4.90
C LEU A 152 -9.90 8.29 4.99
N LEU A 153 -8.84 7.65 4.52
CA LEU A 153 -7.53 8.27 4.39
C LEU A 153 -7.03 8.08 2.95
N PHE A 154 -6.75 9.19 2.28
CA PHE A 154 -6.14 9.16 0.96
C PHE A 154 -4.76 9.78 1.04
N VAL A 155 -3.75 8.99 0.68
CA VAL A 155 -2.34 9.34 0.86
C VAL A 155 -1.68 9.70 -0.46
N VAL A 156 -0.55 10.40 -0.38
CA VAL A 156 0.31 10.78 -1.50
C VAL A 156 1.62 10.01 -1.45
N GLY A 157 2.26 9.78 -2.60
CA GLY A 157 3.63 9.26 -2.69
C GLY A 157 3.78 7.77 -2.39
N GLU A 158 2.75 6.96 -2.55
CA GLU A 158 2.84 5.50 -2.44
C GLU A 158 3.81 4.95 -3.48
N GLU A 159 3.66 5.36 -4.73
CA GLU A 159 4.38 4.87 -5.91
C GLU A 159 5.91 5.06 -5.86
N THR A 160 6.38 5.91 -4.97
CA THR A 160 7.83 6.22 -4.83
C THR A 160 8.39 5.90 -3.45
N GLY A 161 7.58 5.31 -2.55
CA GLY A 161 8.13 4.86 -1.28
C GLY A 161 7.23 5.07 -0.06
N GLY A 162 5.97 5.51 -0.23
CA GLY A 162 4.97 5.59 0.85
C GLY A 162 5.16 6.78 1.79
N ASP A 163 5.56 7.93 1.27
CA ASP A 163 5.81 9.14 2.08
C ASP A 163 4.56 9.56 2.84
N GLY A 164 3.40 9.53 2.19
CA GLY A 164 2.13 9.89 2.80
C GLY A 164 1.74 8.96 3.96
N MET A 165 1.80 7.66 3.75
CA MET A 165 1.44 6.69 4.80
C MET A 165 2.42 6.74 5.97
N ARG A 166 3.73 6.89 5.71
CA ARG A 166 4.73 7.07 6.78
C ARG A 166 4.50 8.37 7.57
N ALA A 167 4.18 9.46 6.88
CA ALA A 167 3.82 10.71 7.53
C ALA A 167 2.56 10.55 8.40
N PHE A 168 1.52 9.85 7.90
CA PHE A 168 0.33 9.55 8.68
C PHE A 168 0.64 8.64 9.89
N SER A 169 1.45 7.60 9.69
CA SER A 169 1.87 6.68 10.74
C SER A 169 2.58 7.38 11.91
N SER A 170 3.42 8.38 11.61
CA SER A 170 4.17 9.17 12.61
C SER A 170 3.47 10.45 13.05
N TRP A 171 2.27 10.74 12.54
CA TRP A 171 1.56 11.97 12.86
C TRP A 171 1.14 12.03 14.33
N PRO A 172 1.62 13.03 15.14
CA PRO A 172 1.29 13.11 16.57
C PRO A 172 -0.21 13.20 16.85
N SER A 173 -0.98 13.74 15.91
CA SER A 173 -2.43 13.86 16.02
C SER A 173 -3.18 12.76 15.26
N ARG A 174 -2.51 11.66 14.89
CA ARG A 174 -3.17 10.52 14.25
C ARG A 174 -4.28 9.97 15.16
N PRO A 175 -5.49 9.69 14.64
CA PRO A 175 -6.48 8.93 15.40
C PRO A 175 -5.90 7.59 15.87
N SER A 176 -6.13 7.25 17.14
CA SER A 176 -5.55 6.05 17.77
C SER A 176 -6.53 4.88 17.87
N SER A 177 -7.78 5.10 17.50
CA SER A 177 -8.89 4.15 17.67
C SER A 177 -9.05 3.14 16.54
N HIS A 178 -8.29 3.25 15.44
CA HIS A 178 -8.42 2.34 14.32
C HIS A 178 -8.01 0.92 14.69
N GLU A 179 -8.97 0.00 14.70
CA GLU A 179 -8.76 -1.42 14.95
C GLU A 179 -8.85 -2.26 13.66
N ILE A 180 -9.53 -1.75 12.63
CA ILE A 180 -9.68 -2.37 11.32
C ILE A 180 -9.25 -1.36 10.26
N ILE A 181 -8.27 -1.76 9.43
CA ILE A 181 -7.81 -0.92 8.32
C ILE A 181 -7.91 -1.71 7.03
N ILE A 182 -8.57 -1.14 6.04
CA ILE A 182 -8.76 -1.71 4.71
C ILE A 182 -7.98 -0.87 3.72
N PHE A 183 -6.94 -1.47 3.15
CA PHE A 183 -6.09 -0.87 2.11
C PHE A 183 -6.66 -1.19 0.74
N GLY A 184 -6.63 -0.23 -0.16
CA GLY A 184 -7.14 -0.35 -1.53
C GLY A 184 -6.02 -0.43 -2.55
N GLU A 185 -5.92 -1.59 -3.22
CA GLU A 185 -4.96 -1.88 -4.28
C GLU A 185 -5.59 -2.81 -5.34
N PRO A 186 -5.04 -2.91 -6.56
CA PRO A 186 -5.57 -3.84 -7.56
C PRO A 186 -5.27 -5.30 -7.20
N THR A 187 -6.27 -6.01 -6.71
CA THR A 187 -6.16 -7.39 -6.21
C THR A 187 -7.07 -8.39 -6.92
N GLU A 188 -7.56 -8.06 -8.12
CA GLU A 188 -8.50 -8.93 -8.86
C GLU A 188 -9.75 -9.30 -8.04
N GLN A 189 -10.22 -8.38 -7.19
CA GLN A 189 -11.37 -8.57 -6.29
C GLN A 189 -11.19 -9.73 -5.28
N LYS A 190 -9.94 -10.04 -4.91
CA LYS A 190 -9.59 -11.07 -3.91
C LYS A 190 -8.98 -10.44 -2.66
N LEU A 191 -9.16 -11.07 -1.51
CA LEU A 191 -8.45 -10.68 -0.29
C LEU A 191 -7.00 -11.17 -0.37
N VAL A 192 -6.07 -10.27 -0.09
CA VAL A 192 -4.65 -10.59 -0.10
C VAL A 192 -4.23 -11.07 1.28
N CYS A 193 -3.68 -12.30 1.37
CA CYS A 193 -3.16 -12.89 2.60
C CYS A 193 -1.72 -12.45 2.94
N GLY A 194 -1.15 -11.57 2.14
CA GLY A 194 0.17 -11.00 2.34
C GLY A 194 0.95 -10.78 1.06
N HIS A 195 2.05 -10.06 1.17
CA HIS A 195 2.92 -9.73 0.04
C HIS A 195 4.41 -9.90 0.37
N LYS A 196 5.23 -9.93 -0.68
CA LYS A 196 6.69 -10.00 -0.52
C LYS A 196 7.23 -8.73 0.13
N GLY A 197 8.35 -8.91 0.82
CA GLY A 197 9.17 -7.82 1.31
C GLY A 197 9.90 -7.06 0.21
N MET A 198 10.56 -5.99 0.57
CA MET A 198 11.29 -5.11 -0.35
C MET A 198 12.66 -4.78 0.21
N LEU A 199 13.68 -4.85 -0.66
CA LEU A 199 15.03 -4.34 -0.39
C LEU A 199 15.60 -3.73 -1.67
N GLY A 200 15.77 -2.42 -1.68
CA GLY A 200 16.37 -1.67 -2.77
C GLY A 200 17.83 -1.32 -2.48
N PHE A 201 18.69 -1.38 -3.48
CA PHE A 201 20.07 -0.92 -3.35
C PHE A 201 20.66 -0.51 -4.70
N SER A 202 21.77 0.24 -4.63
CA SER A 202 22.58 0.60 -5.79
C SER A 202 23.99 0.06 -5.63
N LEU A 203 24.59 -0.35 -6.74
CA LEU A 203 26.02 -0.59 -6.84
C LEU A 203 26.67 0.63 -7.49
N LYS A 204 27.83 1.02 -7.00
CA LYS A 204 28.68 2.04 -7.58
C LYS A 204 30.10 1.50 -7.74
N ALA A 205 30.51 1.30 -8.96
CA ALA A 205 31.89 0.95 -9.29
C ALA A 205 32.67 2.21 -9.67
N THR A 206 33.88 2.31 -9.16
CA THR A 206 34.83 3.39 -9.51
C THR A 206 36.12 2.75 -10.02
N GLY A 207 36.66 3.34 -11.06
CA GLY A 207 37.90 2.93 -11.69
C GLY A 207 38.79 4.12 -12.03
N LYS A 208 39.56 3.99 -13.11
CA LYS A 208 40.45 5.02 -13.60
C LYS A 208 40.37 5.10 -15.12
N ALA A 209 40.03 6.26 -15.65
CA ALA A 209 39.95 6.47 -17.09
C ALA A 209 41.33 6.33 -17.77
N ALA A 210 41.31 5.78 -18.99
CA ALA A 210 42.46 5.68 -19.85
C ALA A 210 42.00 5.55 -21.32
N HIS A 211 42.93 5.70 -22.26
CA HIS A 211 42.66 5.41 -23.67
C HIS A 211 42.46 3.90 -23.87
N SER A 212 41.38 3.48 -24.54
CA SER A 212 41.04 2.06 -24.70
C SER A 212 42.09 1.20 -25.41
N GLY A 213 42.98 1.82 -26.18
CA GLY A 213 44.13 1.15 -26.79
C GLY A 213 45.26 0.80 -25.79
N TYR A 214 45.18 1.36 -24.57
CA TYR A 214 46.17 1.16 -23.51
C TYR A 214 45.44 0.86 -22.17
N PRO A 215 44.59 -0.15 -22.12
CA PRO A 215 43.70 -0.39 -20.98
C PRO A 215 44.43 -0.64 -19.65
N TRP A 216 45.66 -1.11 -19.69
CA TRP A 216 46.53 -1.32 -18.52
C TRP A 216 46.95 -0.05 -17.77
N LEU A 217 46.70 1.14 -18.35
CA LEU A 217 46.94 2.43 -17.71
C LEU A 217 45.73 2.91 -16.91
N GLY A 218 44.59 2.25 -17.06
CA GLY A 218 43.33 2.50 -16.36
C GLY A 218 42.83 1.32 -15.54
N VAL A 219 41.65 1.49 -14.94
CA VAL A 219 40.86 0.47 -14.29
C VAL A 219 39.41 0.62 -14.75
N SER A 220 38.83 -0.40 -15.35
CA SER A 220 37.49 -0.31 -15.93
C SER A 220 36.41 -0.53 -14.87
N ALA A 221 35.66 0.52 -14.54
CA ALA A 221 34.49 0.41 -13.68
C ALA A 221 33.39 -0.47 -14.30
N ASN A 222 33.32 -0.54 -15.63
CA ASN A 222 32.36 -1.42 -16.31
C ASN A 222 32.71 -2.88 -16.09
N ASP A 223 33.99 -3.28 -16.11
CA ASP A 223 34.40 -4.66 -15.88
C ASP A 223 34.09 -5.06 -14.43
N ILE A 224 34.40 -4.17 -13.45
CA ILE A 224 34.04 -4.37 -12.05
C ILE A 224 32.51 -4.58 -11.90
N MET A 225 31.71 -3.75 -12.59
CA MET A 225 30.24 -3.86 -12.53
C MET A 225 29.75 -5.17 -13.15
N VAL A 226 30.28 -5.60 -14.28
CA VAL A 226 29.90 -6.86 -14.94
C VAL A 226 30.20 -8.05 -14.03
N GLU A 227 31.38 -8.09 -13.39
CA GLU A 227 31.71 -9.13 -12.42
C GLU A 227 30.77 -9.11 -11.22
N ALA A 228 30.48 -7.93 -10.64
CA ALA A 228 29.58 -7.78 -9.52
C ALA A 228 28.16 -8.27 -9.84
N LEU A 229 27.62 -7.89 -11.01
CA LEU A 229 26.32 -8.35 -11.47
C LEU A 229 26.32 -9.86 -11.74
N GLY A 230 27.45 -10.41 -12.23
CA GLY A 230 27.65 -11.84 -12.41
C GLY A 230 27.52 -12.62 -11.09
N GLU A 231 28.14 -12.15 -10.01
CA GLU A 231 28.02 -12.74 -8.67
C GLU A 231 26.60 -12.62 -8.10
N LEU A 232 25.93 -11.49 -8.31
CA LEU A 232 24.54 -11.33 -7.91
C LEU A 232 23.58 -12.23 -8.72
N LEU A 233 23.86 -12.53 -9.99
CA LEU A 233 23.10 -13.51 -10.78
C LEU A 233 23.23 -14.93 -10.20
N LYS A 234 24.41 -15.29 -9.69
CA LYS A 234 24.60 -16.58 -8.98
C LYS A 234 23.85 -16.57 -7.64
N LEU A 235 24.03 -15.52 -6.84
CA LEU A 235 23.35 -15.36 -5.55
C LEU A 235 21.83 -15.45 -5.68
N ARG A 236 21.23 -14.87 -6.73
CA ARG A 236 19.79 -14.84 -6.96
C ARG A 236 19.13 -16.23 -6.90
N GLN A 237 19.86 -17.29 -7.27
CA GLN A 237 19.36 -18.67 -7.25
C GLN A 237 19.38 -19.30 -5.85
N HIS A 238 20.06 -18.66 -4.90
CA HIS A 238 20.24 -19.15 -3.53
C HIS A 238 19.60 -18.23 -2.47
N LEU A 239 18.85 -17.21 -2.91
CA LEU A 239 18.11 -16.33 -2.01
C LEU A 239 16.98 -17.10 -1.30
N PRO A 240 16.55 -16.64 -0.10
CA PRO A 240 15.47 -17.28 0.64
C PRO A 240 14.18 -17.43 -0.18
N TRP A 241 13.48 -18.53 0.02
CA TRP A 241 12.20 -18.84 -0.61
C TRP A 241 11.19 -19.33 0.43
N SER A 242 9.90 -19.30 0.12
CA SER A 242 8.85 -19.89 0.95
C SER A 242 7.75 -20.52 0.09
N THR A 243 7.03 -21.48 0.69
CA THR A 243 5.86 -22.10 0.02
C THR A 243 4.77 -21.05 -0.27
N LYS A 244 4.59 -20.05 0.62
CA LYS A 244 3.57 -19.03 0.49
C LYS A 244 3.87 -18.02 -0.63
N TYR A 245 5.13 -17.56 -0.77
CA TYR A 245 5.51 -16.47 -1.67
C TYR A 245 6.43 -16.88 -2.81
N GLY A 246 6.81 -18.17 -2.90
CA GLY A 246 7.74 -18.66 -3.91
C GLY A 246 9.18 -18.17 -3.67
N ASN A 247 9.86 -17.78 -4.74
CA ASN A 247 11.26 -17.34 -4.68
C ASN A 247 11.39 -15.85 -4.37
N THR A 248 12.44 -15.48 -3.63
CA THR A 248 12.94 -14.10 -3.61
C THR A 248 13.47 -13.76 -5.00
N THR A 249 13.08 -12.60 -5.52
CA THR A 249 13.49 -12.14 -6.85
C THR A 249 14.35 -10.89 -6.75
N MET A 250 15.34 -10.78 -7.66
CA MET A 250 16.22 -9.62 -7.76
C MET A 250 16.20 -9.12 -9.20
N ASN A 251 15.84 -7.85 -9.40
CA ASN A 251 15.77 -7.20 -10.69
C ASN A 251 16.85 -6.13 -10.82
N PHE A 252 17.64 -6.20 -11.89
CA PHE A 252 18.60 -5.17 -12.27
C PHE A 252 17.86 -4.13 -13.12
N GLY A 253 17.26 -3.14 -12.47
CA GLY A 253 16.33 -2.20 -13.11
C GLY A 253 17.04 -1.16 -14.00
N ARG A 254 18.28 -0.77 -13.65
CA ARG A 254 19.08 0.18 -14.43
C ARG A 254 20.56 -0.15 -14.28
N VAL A 255 21.29 -0.16 -15.39
CA VAL A 255 22.74 -0.37 -15.43
C VAL A 255 23.34 0.64 -16.39
N GLU A 256 24.29 1.43 -15.93
CA GLU A 256 24.94 2.49 -16.69
C GLU A 256 26.45 2.51 -16.40
N GLY A 257 27.26 2.88 -17.38
CA GLY A 257 28.70 3.06 -17.15
C GLY A 257 29.47 3.52 -18.38
N GLY A 258 30.57 4.22 -18.11
CA GLY A 258 31.44 4.77 -19.15
C GLY A 258 30.83 5.98 -19.90
N VAL A 259 31.61 6.55 -20.80
CA VAL A 259 31.23 7.75 -21.57
C VAL A 259 31.38 7.54 -23.09
N ALA A 260 32.31 6.66 -23.52
CA ALA A 260 32.56 6.35 -24.93
C ALA A 260 33.32 5.05 -25.09
N ALA A 261 33.16 4.37 -26.24
CA ALA A 261 33.79 3.06 -26.52
C ALA A 261 35.32 3.09 -26.54
N ASN A 262 35.92 4.23 -26.80
CA ASN A 262 37.39 4.40 -26.85
C ASN A 262 37.98 4.91 -25.52
N VAL A 263 37.20 4.93 -24.45
CA VAL A 263 37.62 5.35 -23.09
C VAL A 263 37.35 4.21 -22.09
N VAL A 264 38.37 3.85 -21.29
CA VAL A 264 38.20 2.95 -20.14
C VAL A 264 37.28 3.65 -19.15
N ALA A 265 36.18 2.97 -18.76
CA ALA A 265 35.15 3.55 -17.92
C ALA A 265 35.68 3.88 -16.51
N GLU A 266 35.50 5.10 -16.04
CA GLU A 266 35.90 5.55 -14.70
C GLU A 266 34.77 5.29 -13.68
N THR A 267 33.52 5.30 -14.11
CA THR A 267 32.35 5.06 -13.23
C THR A 267 31.35 4.13 -13.89
N ALA A 268 30.71 3.29 -13.08
CA ALA A 268 29.53 2.51 -13.45
C ALA A 268 28.58 2.42 -12.26
N THR A 269 27.28 2.38 -12.53
CA THR A 269 26.23 2.26 -11.51
C THR A 269 25.18 1.22 -11.91
N ALA A 270 24.60 0.54 -10.92
CA ALA A 270 23.43 -0.30 -11.12
C ALA A 270 22.39 -0.06 -10.01
N LYS A 271 21.10 0.05 -10.38
CA LYS A 271 19.99 0.11 -9.41
C LYS A 271 19.26 -1.22 -9.40
N ILE A 272 19.10 -1.80 -8.21
CA ILE A 272 18.61 -3.16 -8.02
C ILE A 272 17.43 -3.13 -7.04
N ALA A 273 16.35 -3.84 -7.40
CA ALA A 273 15.19 -4.07 -6.56
C ALA A 273 15.07 -5.56 -6.23
N THR A 274 14.91 -5.89 -4.95
CA THR A 274 14.77 -7.27 -4.48
C THR A 274 13.42 -7.42 -3.79
N ARG A 275 12.61 -8.42 -4.20
CA ARG A 275 11.35 -8.79 -3.58
C ARG A 275 11.58 -10.03 -2.71
N LEU A 276 11.51 -9.85 -1.38
CA LEU A 276 11.82 -10.90 -0.41
C LEU A 276 10.61 -11.83 -0.22
N ALA A 277 10.81 -13.13 -0.48
CA ALA A 277 9.79 -14.16 -0.24
C ALA A 277 9.92 -14.81 1.14
N ALA A 278 11.06 -14.64 1.80
CA ALA A 278 11.37 -15.11 3.15
C ALA A 278 12.59 -14.37 3.71
N GLY A 279 12.86 -14.58 4.99
CA GLY A 279 13.98 -13.96 5.68
C GLY A 279 13.78 -12.47 5.97
N THR A 280 14.83 -11.84 6.49
CA THR A 280 14.84 -10.43 6.81
C THR A 280 15.69 -9.63 5.80
N PRO A 281 15.49 -8.31 5.68
CA PRO A 281 16.39 -7.46 4.91
C PRO A 281 17.86 -7.65 5.27
N ASP A 282 18.18 -7.75 6.56
CA ASP A 282 19.56 -7.89 7.04
C ASP A 282 20.21 -9.20 6.62
N LEU A 283 19.43 -10.30 6.63
CA LEU A 283 19.90 -11.57 6.10
C LEU A 283 20.32 -11.45 4.64
N VAL A 284 19.45 -10.85 3.81
CA VAL A 284 19.70 -10.70 2.37
C VAL A 284 20.82 -9.68 2.11
N ARG A 285 20.93 -8.60 2.90
CA ARG A 285 22.08 -7.68 2.87
C ARG A 285 23.40 -8.41 3.11
N GLY A 286 23.43 -9.26 4.16
CA GLY A 286 24.62 -10.08 4.45
C GLY A 286 25.01 -10.99 3.30
N GLN A 287 24.05 -11.63 2.64
CA GLN A 287 24.28 -12.47 1.47
C GLN A 287 24.82 -11.66 0.27
N ILE A 288 24.25 -10.47 0.01
CA ILE A 288 24.71 -9.57 -1.07
C ILE A 288 26.15 -9.10 -0.80
N ILE A 289 26.44 -8.63 0.41
CA ILE A 289 27.79 -8.19 0.79
C ILE A 289 28.78 -9.36 0.68
N GLY A 290 28.37 -10.56 1.13
CA GLY A 290 29.19 -11.77 1.03
C GLY A 290 29.52 -12.15 -0.41
N ALA A 291 28.55 -12.09 -1.31
CA ALA A 291 28.73 -12.39 -2.74
C ALA A 291 29.65 -11.39 -3.45
N LEU A 292 29.62 -10.12 -3.03
CA LEU A 292 30.42 -9.05 -3.65
C LEU A 292 31.82 -8.88 -3.03
N LYS A 293 32.14 -9.61 -1.96
CA LYS A 293 33.37 -9.42 -1.17
C LYS A 293 34.64 -9.56 -2.03
N ASP A 294 34.70 -10.61 -2.83
CA ASP A 294 35.91 -10.92 -3.62
C ASP A 294 36.06 -9.95 -4.81
N VAL A 295 34.96 -9.55 -5.45
CA VAL A 295 34.96 -8.53 -6.50
C VAL A 295 35.47 -7.20 -5.94
N LYS A 296 34.97 -6.79 -4.76
CA LYS A 296 35.41 -5.56 -4.07
C LYS A 296 36.91 -5.62 -3.73
N ALA A 297 37.38 -6.74 -3.22
CA ALA A 297 38.81 -6.92 -2.90
C ALA A 297 39.69 -6.87 -4.16
N ALA A 298 39.28 -7.54 -5.24
CA ALA A 298 40.00 -7.55 -6.50
C ALA A 298 40.03 -6.16 -7.16
N SER A 299 38.92 -5.43 -7.14
CA SER A 299 38.86 -4.07 -7.69
C SER A 299 39.80 -3.11 -6.94
N ARG A 300 39.84 -3.19 -5.60
CA ARG A 300 40.75 -2.38 -4.78
C ARG A 300 42.22 -2.68 -5.03
N ALA A 301 42.56 -3.95 -5.23
CA ALA A 301 43.93 -4.34 -5.56
C ALA A 301 44.40 -3.75 -6.89
N GLN A 302 43.50 -3.40 -7.80
CA GLN A 302 43.76 -2.77 -9.08
C GLN A 302 43.66 -1.23 -9.07
N GLY A 303 43.32 -0.64 -7.92
CA GLY A 303 43.12 0.82 -7.75
C GLY A 303 41.72 1.33 -8.11
N GLY A 304 40.72 0.43 -8.22
CA GLY A 304 39.29 0.74 -8.30
C GLY A 304 38.57 0.52 -6.97
N ASP A 305 37.26 0.61 -6.97
CA ASP A 305 36.40 0.20 -5.83
C ASP A 305 35.01 -0.21 -6.27
N LEU A 306 34.29 -0.90 -5.38
CA LEU A 306 32.89 -1.28 -5.54
C LEU A 306 32.15 -1.00 -4.22
N ASP A 307 31.15 -0.12 -4.26
CA ASP A 307 30.31 0.21 -3.11
C ASP A 307 28.87 -0.21 -3.30
N VAL A 308 28.21 -0.53 -2.16
CA VAL A 308 26.79 -0.86 -2.07
C VAL A 308 26.11 0.23 -1.25
N GLU A 309 25.14 0.90 -1.85
CA GLU A 309 24.32 1.93 -1.19
C GLU A 309 22.88 1.43 -1.06
N TRP A 310 22.38 1.32 0.17
CA TRP A 310 21.01 0.87 0.45
C TRP A 310 20.03 2.00 0.27
N ALA A 311 18.95 1.77 -0.49
CA ALA A 311 17.92 2.79 -0.73
C ALA A 311 17.10 3.11 0.53
N SER A 312 16.88 2.11 1.40
CA SER A 312 16.14 2.20 2.67
C SER A 312 16.48 1.01 3.57
N GLU A 313 15.90 1.00 4.77
CA GLU A 313 15.98 -0.17 5.66
C GLU A 313 15.32 -1.43 5.06
N GLY A 314 14.40 -1.26 4.11
CA GLY A 314 13.63 -2.36 3.56
C GLY A 314 12.67 -2.96 4.60
N TYR A 315 11.93 -3.98 4.19
CA TYR A 315 11.05 -4.75 5.07
C TYR A 315 10.95 -6.21 4.59
N GLY A 316 10.67 -7.11 5.53
CA GLY A 316 10.43 -8.53 5.24
C GLY A 316 9.06 -8.79 4.63
N VAL A 317 8.67 -10.05 4.53
CA VAL A 317 7.31 -10.42 4.10
C VAL A 317 6.27 -9.77 5.03
N VAL A 318 5.14 -9.39 4.46
CA VAL A 318 4.04 -8.73 5.17
C VAL A 318 2.85 -9.67 5.18
N ASP A 319 2.45 -10.12 6.38
CA ASP A 319 1.22 -10.88 6.56
C ASP A 319 0.02 -9.93 6.67
N ILE A 320 -1.07 -10.29 6.01
CA ILE A 320 -2.29 -9.50 5.91
C ILE A 320 -3.47 -10.44 6.23
N ASN A 321 -4.47 -9.93 6.94
CA ASN A 321 -5.66 -10.69 7.28
C ASN A 321 -6.48 -10.99 6.01
N CYS A 322 -6.90 -12.23 5.86
CA CYS A 322 -7.74 -12.67 4.74
C CYS A 322 -8.80 -13.68 5.18
N ASP A 323 -9.25 -13.52 6.42
CA ASP A 323 -10.12 -14.41 7.16
C ASP A 323 -11.63 -14.07 7.02
N ILE A 324 -12.00 -13.18 6.11
CA ILE A 324 -13.40 -12.83 5.83
C ILE A 324 -14.02 -13.85 4.87
N GLU A 325 -15.03 -14.56 5.35
CA GLU A 325 -15.75 -15.55 4.56
C GLU A 325 -16.47 -14.94 3.33
N GLY A 326 -16.44 -15.67 2.20
CA GLY A 326 -17.10 -15.28 0.96
C GLY A 326 -16.23 -14.45 0.03
N PHE A 327 -14.94 -14.30 0.32
CA PHE A 327 -13.92 -13.79 -0.59
C PHE A 327 -12.96 -14.89 -1.02
N GLU A 328 -12.59 -14.90 -2.29
CA GLU A 328 -11.39 -15.61 -2.73
C GLU A 328 -10.15 -14.95 -2.16
N THR A 329 -9.09 -15.72 -1.96
CA THR A 329 -7.83 -15.22 -1.39
C THR A 329 -6.66 -15.39 -2.34
N MET A 330 -5.63 -14.54 -2.18
CA MET A 330 -4.38 -14.62 -2.93
C MET A 330 -3.19 -14.10 -2.15
N THR A 331 -1.99 -14.32 -2.65
CA THR A 331 -0.77 -13.61 -2.23
C THR A 331 -0.23 -12.81 -3.40
N VAL A 332 0.44 -11.69 -3.14
CA VAL A 332 0.97 -10.82 -4.20
C VAL A 332 2.47 -10.60 -4.07
N ASN A 333 3.10 -10.21 -5.17
CA ASN A 333 4.56 -10.04 -5.24
C ASN A 333 5.00 -8.56 -5.13
N TYR A 334 4.06 -7.61 -5.32
CA TYR A 334 4.32 -6.17 -5.19
C TYR A 334 4.28 -5.72 -3.72
N GLY A 335 4.81 -4.56 -3.43
CA GLY A 335 4.72 -3.92 -2.11
C GLY A 335 3.54 -2.96 -2.08
N THR A 336 3.12 -2.56 -0.90
CA THR A 336 2.00 -1.65 -0.63
C THR A 336 2.31 -0.76 0.57
N ASP A 337 1.42 0.14 0.90
CA ASP A 337 1.50 0.97 2.10
C ASP A 337 1.23 0.24 3.44
N VAL A 338 0.83 -1.04 3.39
CA VAL A 338 0.56 -1.83 4.62
C VAL A 338 1.71 -1.79 5.62
N PRO A 339 2.99 -2.03 5.26
CA PRO A 339 4.10 -1.97 6.20
C PRO A 339 4.47 -0.56 6.66
N ASN A 340 4.01 0.47 5.97
CA ASN A 340 4.29 1.87 6.29
C ASN A 340 3.41 2.41 7.43
N LEU A 341 2.32 1.70 7.78
CA LEU A 341 1.43 2.05 8.88
C LEU A 341 1.68 1.18 10.11
N SER A 342 2.21 1.81 11.16
CA SER A 342 2.46 1.16 12.45
C SER A 342 1.19 1.03 13.28
N GLY A 343 1.10 -0.03 14.08
CA GLY A 343 0.02 -0.29 15.04
C GLY A 343 -0.43 -1.74 15.03
N ASP A 344 -1.15 -2.11 16.10
CA ASP A 344 -1.75 -3.43 16.27
C ASP A 344 -3.23 -3.37 15.85
N HIS A 345 -3.47 -3.42 14.54
CA HIS A 345 -4.79 -3.39 13.93
C HIS A 345 -4.92 -4.54 12.92
N LYS A 346 -6.14 -5.01 12.70
CA LYS A 346 -6.42 -5.92 11.59
C LYS A 346 -6.25 -5.20 10.27
N ARG A 347 -5.56 -5.83 9.33
CA ARG A 347 -5.20 -5.28 8.02
C ARG A 347 -5.84 -6.12 6.94
N TYR A 348 -6.63 -5.50 6.09
CA TYR A 348 -7.17 -6.13 4.89
C TYR A 348 -6.67 -5.38 3.66
N LEU A 349 -6.43 -6.10 2.58
CA LEU A 349 -6.00 -5.54 1.31
C LEU A 349 -6.91 -6.09 0.21
N TYR A 350 -7.61 -5.19 -0.49
CA TYR A 350 -8.61 -5.54 -1.48
C TYR A 350 -8.78 -4.41 -2.51
N GLY A 351 -9.13 -4.75 -3.75
CA GLY A 351 -9.62 -3.81 -4.74
C GLY A 351 -9.87 -4.40 -6.12
N PRO A 352 -10.54 -3.62 -6.98
CA PRO A 352 -10.84 -4.02 -8.35
C PRO A 352 -9.63 -3.89 -9.27
N GLY A 353 -9.74 -4.49 -10.45
CA GLY A 353 -8.71 -4.46 -11.46
C GLY A 353 -7.52 -5.37 -11.14
N SER A 354 -6.60 -5.47 -12.08
CA SER A 354 -5.44 -6.36 -11.98
C SER A 354 -4.14 -5.59 -11.96
N ILE A 355 -3.23 -5.97 -11.05
CA ILE A 355 -1.87 -5.43 -11.01
C ILE A 355 -1.09 -5.67 -12.32
N PHE A 356 -1.47 -6.66 -13.11
CA PHE A 356 -0.81 -6.97 -14.39
C PHE A 356 -1.00 -5.91 -15.46
N VAL A 357 -2.00 -5.03 -15.32
CA VAL A 357 -2.20 -3.89 -16.21
C VAL A 357 -1.76 -2.56 -15.59
N ALA A 358 -1.56 -2.52 -14.26
CA ALA A 358 -1.00 -1.36 -13.58
C ALA A 358 0.39 -1.00 -14.14
N HIS A 359 0.75 0.28 -14.12
CA HIS A 359 2.02 0.82 -14.63
C HIS A 359 2.24 0.61 -16.16
N SER A 360 1.29 -0.02 -16.86
CA SER A 360 1.36 -0.24 -18.31
C SER A 360 0.73 0.90 -19.11
N ASP A 361 0.86 0.85 -20.43
CA ASP A 361 0.23 1.79 -21.38
C ASP A 361 -1.22 1.40 -21.73
N HIS A 362 -1.72 0.32 -21.15
CA HIS A 362 -3.08 -0.21 -21.36
C HIS A 362 -3.82 -0.43 -20.02
N GLU A 363 -3.46 0.33 -19.00
CA GLU A 363 -4.10 0.28 -17.69
C GLU A 363 -5.62 0.55 -17.81
N ALA A 364 -6.40 -0.46 -17.49
CA ALA A 364 -7.85 -0.43 -17.63
C ALA A 364 -8.53 -1.55 -16.84
N LEU A 365 -9.83 -1.37 -16.53
CA LEU A 365 -10.69 -2.37 -15.91
C LEU A 365 -12.09 -2.30 -16.49
N LYS A 366 -12.91 -3.30 -16.21
CA LYS A 366 -14.34 -3.27 -16.60
C LYS A 366 -15.14 -2.41 -15.60
N ARG A 367 -16.13 -1.69 -16.10
CA ARG A 367 -17.05 -0.93 -15.22
C ARG A 367 -17.70 -1.81 -14.15
N THR A 368 -18.07 -3.03 -14.53
CA THR A 368 -18.67 -3.99 -13.59
C THR A 368 -17.77 -4.36 -12.42
N GLU A 369 -16.43 -4.29 -12.57
CA GLU A 369 -15.50 -4.50 -11.46
C GLU A 369 -15.55 -3.34 -10.46
N LEU A 370 -15.74 -2.09 -10.92
CA LEU A 370 -15.96 -0.95 -10.02
C LEU A 370 -17.27 -1.07 -9.25
N ASP A 371 -18.37 -1.41 -9.94
CA ASP A 371 -19.69 -1.61 -9.31
C ASP A 371 -19.61 -2.73 -8.25
N GLN A 372 -18.97 -3.85 -8.58
CA GLN A 372 -18.79 -4.97 -7.65
C GLN A 372 -17.91 -4.58 -6.45
N ALA A 373 -16.86 -3.79 -6.67
CA ALA A 373 -15.97 -3.36 -5.59
C ALA A 373 -16.70 -2.53 -4.52
N VAL A 374 -17.71 -1.73 -4.89
CA VAL A 374 -18.54 -1.03 -3.89
C VAL A 374 -19.27 -2.03 -2.98
N LEU A 375 -19.86 -3.07 -3.57
CA LEU A 375 -20.57 -4.11 -2.82
C LEU A 375 -19.60 -4.89 -1.93
N ASP A 376 -18.45 -5.23 -2.47
CA ASP A 376 -17.43 -5.99 -1.74
C ASP A 376 -16.81 -5.19 -0.59
N TYR A 377 -16.52 -3.89 -0.78
CA TYR A 377 -16.08 -3.04 0.33
C TYR A 377 -17.14 -2.93 1.43
N ARG A 378 -18.43 -2.77 1.09
CA ARG A 378 -19.52 -2.79 2.07
C ARG A 378 -19.54 -4.10 2.86
N ARG A 379 -19.50 -5.23 2.14
CA ARG A 379 -19.45 -6.57 2.76
C ARG A 379 -18.23 -6.75 3.65
N LEU A 380 -17.04 -6.35 3.17
CA LEU A 380 -15.79 -6.44 3.93
C LEU A 380 -15.86 -5.64 5.23
N ILE A 381 -16.34 -4.40 5.17
CA ILE A 381 -16.50 -3.53 6.34
C ILE A 381 -17.45 -4.16 7.36
N LEU A 382 -18.65 -4.59 6.92
CA LEU A 382 -19.67 -5.14 7.80
C LEU A 382 -19.19 -6.42 8.48
N LYS A 383 -18.64 -7.37 7.70
CA LYS A 383 -18.13 -8.64 8.24
C LYS A 383 -16.94 -8.47 9.17
N ALA A 384 -15.99 -7.60 8.84
CA ALA A 384 -14.87 -7.31 9.72
C ALA A 384 -15.35 -6.70 11.05
N THR A 385 -16.37 -5.84 11.02
CA THR A 385 -16.99 -5.27 12.22
C THR A 385 -17.67 -6.33 13.07
N GLU A 386 -18.44 -7.23 12.46
CA GLU A 386 -19.08 -8.35 13.17
C GLU A 386 -18.07 -9.29 13.82
N MET A 387 -16.99 -9.62 13.11
CA MET A 387 -15.92 -10.47 13.67
C MET A 387 -15.27 -9.81 14.88
N ARG A 388 -14.94 -8.52 14.79
CA ARG A 388 -14.39 -7.75 15.92
C ARG A 388 -15.32 -7.76 17.13
N GLN A 389 -16.62 -7.53 16.92
CA GLN A 389 -17.62 -7.54 18.01
C GLN A 389 -17.69 -8.92 18.71
N LYS A 390 -17.65 -10.00 17.94
CA LYS A 390 -17.63 -11.37 18.49
C LYS A 390 -16.37 -11.63 19.32
N GLU A 391 -15.20 -11.21 18.83
CA GLU A 391 -13.94 -11.35 19.55
C GLU A 391 -13.92 -10.56 20.86
N GLN A 392 -14.50 -9.35 20.87
CA GLN A 392 -14.61 -8.54 22.09
C GLN A 392 -15.56 -9.18 23.10
N GLN A 393 -16.69 -9.71 22.65
CA GLN A 393 -17.63 -10.45 23.52
C GLN A 393 -16.99 -11.71 24.12
N GLN A 394 -16.24 -12.44 23.32
CA GLN A 394 -15.56 -13.64 23.82
C GLN A 394 -14.53 -13.29 24.89
N LYS A 395 -13.69 -12.27 24.68
CA LYS A 395 -12.73 -11.81 25.68
C LYS A 395 -13.40 -11.41 27.00
N GLN A 396 -14.51 -10.66 26.95
CA GLN A 396 -15.26 -10.28 28.14
C GLN A 396 -15.84 -11.48 28.89
N ASN A 397 -16.32 -12.50 28.17
CA ASN A 397 -16.84 -13.73 28.78
C ASN A 397 -15.70 -14.53 29.44
N ASP A 398 -14.55 -14.65 28.81
CA ASP A 398 -13.41 -15.38 29.35
C ASP A 398 -12.87 -14.70 30.62
N GLU A 399 -12.76 -13.36 30.64
CA GLU A 399 -12.40 -12.59 31.85
C GLU A 399 -13.38 -12.73 32.99
N GLN A 400 -14.70 -12.92 32.71
CA GLN A 400 -15.69 -13.14 33.73
C GLN A 400 -15.66 -14.56 34.31
N ILE A 401 -15.11 -15.53 33.60
CA ILE A 401 -14.99 -16.94 34.08
C ILE A 401 -13.74 -17.08 34.96
N GLU A 402 -12.72 -16.26 34.79
CA GLU A 402 -11.48 -16.28 35.57
C GLU A 402 -11.60 -15.54 36.93
N LEU A 403 -12.68 -14.79 37.16
CA LEU A 403 -13.01 -14.10 38.43
C LEU A 403 -13.97 -14.93 39.30
#